data_e127add4098c17e1acef7cccd3370af7
#
_entry.id   e127add4098c17e1acef7cccd3370af7
#
_cell.length_a   1.000
_cell.length_b   1.000
_cell.length_c   1.000
_cell.angle_alpha   90.00
_cell.angle_beta   90.00
_cell.angle_gamma   90.00
#
_symmetry.space_group_name_H-M   'P 1'
#
loop_
_entity.id
_entity.type
_entity.pdbx_description
1 polymer ?
#
loop_
_entity_poly.entity_id
_entity_poly.type
_entity_poly.pdbx_seq_one_letter_code
_entity_poly.pdbx_strand_id
1 'polypeptide(L)'
;MKIDSDDPLYSDFRRTQMFLKKNARASRLPWFNSYPKNSCEPSSAYLARALEKRHPELGISVMKGIGSKGSHFWVEAGEYVMDLTVDPFDEYRSPIFDFAPHPSHELFVELERMSVETAWANLGTGCQDFLNSLIRSLETSDPIFGQ
;
A
#
# COMPACT_ATOMS: atom_id res chain seq x y z
N MET A 1 -16.44 -14.36 2.60
CA MET A 1 -15.39 -15.35 2.40
C MET A 1 -14.13 -14.90 3.13
N LYS A 2 -13.44 -15.80 3.75
CA LYS A 2 -12.31 -15.48 4.58
C LYS A 2 -11.01 -15.58 3.80
N ILE A 3 -10.11 -14.59 3.96
CA ILE A 3 -8.78 -14.65 3.37
C ILE A 3 -7.95 -15.68 4.11
N ASP A 4 -7.29 -16.55 3.36
CA ASP A 4 -6.41 -17.56 3.92
C ASP A 4 -5.10 -16.89 4.39
N SER A 5 -4.77 -17.08 5.66
CA SER A 5 -3.54 -16.52 6.22
C SER A 5 -2.27 -17.11 5.60
N ASP A 6 -2.38 -18.25 4.92
CA ASP A 6 -1.26 -18.88 4.23
C ASP A 6 -1.13 -18.44 2.77
N ASP A 7 -2.02 -17.58 2.30
CA ASP A 7 -1.96 -17.03 0.95
C ASP A 7 -0.64 -16.24 0.78
N PRO A 8 0.16 -16.57 -0.24
CA PRO A 8 1.41 -15.84 -0.48
C PRO A 8 1.23 -14.33 -0.64
N LEU A 9 0.14 -13.90 -1.26
CA LEU A 9 -0.14 -12.48 -1.40
C LEU A 9 -0.37 -11.81 -0.05
N TYR A 10 -1.13 -12.47 0.83
CA TYR A 10 -1.36 -11.93 2.17
C TYR A 10 -0.05 -11.86 2.96
N SER A 11 0.77 -12.88 2.87
CA SER A 11 2.07 -12.92 3.53
C SER A 11 2.97 -11.78 3.06
N ASP A 12 3.03 -11.56 1.75
CA ASP A 12 3.81 -10.46 1.18
C ASP A 12 3.24 -9.10 1.58
N PHE A 13 1.92 -8.97 1.62
CA PHE A 13 1.28 -7.75 2.10
C PHE A 13 1.71 -7.43 3.54
N ARG A 14 1.62 -8.41 4.44
CA ARG A 14 1.97 -8.21 5.83
C ARG A 14 3.43 -7.82 5.99
N ARG A 15 4.30 -8.47 5.28
CA ARG A 15 5.72 -8.15 5.35
C ARG A 15 6.03 -6.77 4.80
N THR A 16 5.43 -6.43 3.67
CA THR A 16 5.60 -5.12 3.05
C THR A 16 5.14 -4.03 4.01
N GLN A 17 4.00 -4.24 4.65
CA GLN A 17 3.45 -3.33 5.64
C GLN A 17 4.40 -3.16 6.83
N MET A 18 4.93 -4.25 7.34
CA MET A 18 5.81 -4.20 8.52
C MET A 18 7.12 -3.47 8.25
N PHE A 19 7.69 -3.65 7.06
CA PHE A 19 8.90 -2.93 6.68
C PHE A 19 8.67 -1.42 6.64
N LEU A 20 7.55 -0.99 6.07
CA LEU A 20 7.22 0.43 6.05
C LEU A 20 6.97 0.96 7.45
N LYS A 21 6.18 0.26 8.24
CA LYS A 21 5.88 0.67 9.61
C LYS A 21 7.14 0.85 10.43
N LYS A 22 8.10 -0.06 10.28
CA LYS A 22 9.35 -0.03 11.02
C LYS A 22 10.24 1.14 10.63
N ASN A 23 10.20 1.56 9.36
CA ASN A 23 11.16 2.52 8.82
C ASN A 23 10.56 3.90 8.50
N ALA A 24 9.25 4.03 8.44
CA ALA A 24 8.61 5.24 7.94
C ALA A 24 9.01 6.49 8.71
N ARG A 25 8.90 6.48 10.03
CA ARG A 25 9.20 7.66 10.84
C ARG A 25 10.69 7.98 10.85
N ALA A 26 11.52 6.95 10.81
CA ALA A 26 12.97 7.13 10.80
C ALA A 26 13.48 7.76 9.50
N SER A 27 12.69 7.73 8.44
CA SER A 27 13.04 8.34 7.17
C SER A 27 13.16 9.86 7.26
N ARG A 28 12.47 10.48 8.22
CA ARG A 28 12.36 11.93 8.40
C ARG A 28 11.73 12.64 7.20
N LEU A 29 11.09 11.89 6.31
CA LEU A 29 10.37 12.47 5.20
C LEU A 29 9.03 13.01 5.69
N PRO A 30 8.59 14.19 5.23
CA PRO A 30 7.35 14.80 5.70
C PRO A 30 6.14 13.87 5.59
N TRP A 31 6.07 13.10 4.51
CA TRP A 31 4.94 12.21 4.25
C TRP A 31 4.83 11.06 5.25
N PHE A 32 5.91 10.74 5.96
CA PHE A 32 5.96 9.61 6.87
C PHE A 32 6.14 9.99 8.34
N ASN A 33 6.23 11.29 8.65
CA ASN A 33 6.37 11.74 10.03
C ASN A 33 5.25 11.27 10.93
N SER A 34 4.04 11.19 10.40
CA SER A 34 2.85 10.81 11.14
C SER A 34 2.26 9.48 10.67
N TYR A 35 3.10 8.66 10.00
CA TYR A 35 2.62 7.38 9.50
C TYR A 35 1.80 6.65 10.57
N PRO A 36 0.65 6.07 10.24
CA PRO A 36 0.06 5.95 8.88
C PRO A 36 -0.74 7.17 8.39
N LYS A 37 -0.86 8.22 9.19
CA LYS A 37 -1.61 9.41 8.79
C LYS A 37 -0.88 10.18 7.71
N ASN A 38 -1.64 10.75 6.78
CA ASN A 38 -1.14 11.63 5.73
C ASN A 38 -0.09 10.98 4.81
N SER A 39 -0.09 9.65 4.72
CA SER A 39 0.89 8.93 3.92
C SER A 39 0.25 7.95 2.93
N CYS A 40 -1.05 8.10 2.66
CA CYS A 40 -1.78 7.14 1.85
C CYS A 40 -1.25 7.03 0.42
N GLU A 41 -0.85 8.13 -0.19
CA GLU A 41 -0.32 8.09 -1.55
C GLU A 41 1.02 7.36 -1.64
N PRO A 42 2.07 7.78 -0.90
CA PRO A 42 3.33 7.06 -0.99
C PRO A 42 3.26 5.64 -0.46
N SER A 43 2.44 5.39 0.56
CA SER A 43 2.30 4.04 1.11
C SER A 43 1.65 3.10 0.10
N SER A 44 0.64 3.58 -0.62
CA SER A 44 -0.04 2.78 -1.64
C SER A 44 0.86 2.50 -2.83
N ALA A 45 1.60 3.51 -3.30
CA ALA A 45 2.53 3.32 -4.41
C ALA A 45 3.64 2.32 -4.05
N TYR A 46 4.15 2.41 -2.83
CA TYR A 46 5.16 1.47 -2.33
C TYR A 46 4.62 0.05 -2.28
N LEU A 47 3.44 -0.14 -1.69
CA LEU A 47 2.82 -1.45 -1.58
C LEU A 47 2.59 -2.06 -2.97
N ALA A 48 2.01 -1.28 -3.87
CA ALA A 48 1.72 -1.75 -5.22
C ALA A 48 2.99 -2.16 -5.96
N ARG A 49 4.05 -1.36 -5.85
CA ARG A 49 5.31 -1.67 -6.54
C ARG A 49 5.98 -2.91 -5.98
N ALA A 50 6.01 -3.05 -4.66
CA ALA A 50 6.61 -4.22 -4.04
C ALA A 50 5.86 -5.50 -4.42
N LEU A 51 4.53 -5.45 -4.44
CA LEU A 51 3.73 -6.61 -4.79
C LEU A 51 3.79 -6.93 -6.28
N GLU A 52 3.86 -5.94 -7.13
CA GLU A 52 3.94 -6.16 -8.57
C GLU A 52 5.18 -6.95 -8.96
N LYS A 53 6.29 -6.72 -8.28
CA LYS A 53 7.52 -7.46 -8.52
C LYS A 53 7.39 -8.95 -8.23
N ARG A 54 6.62 -9.29 -7.21
CA ARG A 54 6.47 -10.68 -6.77
C ARG A 54 5.26 -11.37 -7.38
N HIS A 55 4.29 -10.61 -7.81
CA HIS A 55 3.03 -11.12 -8.36
C HIS A 55 2.71 -10.41 -9.66
N PRO A 56 3.60 -10.53 -10.68
CA PRO A 56 3.40 -9.81 -11.94
C PRO A 56 2.16 -10.25 -12.71
N GLU A 57 1.61 -11.42 -12.38
CA GLU A 57 0.41 -11.95 -13.02
C GLU A 57 -0.87 -11.29 -12.51
N LEU A 58 -0.80 -10.60 -11.37
CA LEU A 58 -1.96 -9.91 -10.83
C LEU A 58 -2.10 -8.54 -11.48
N GLY A 59 -3.34 -8.15 -11.73
CA GLY A 59 -3.62 -6.81 -12.21
C GLY A 59 -3.59 -5.84 -11.02
N ILE A 60 -2.44 -5.27 -10.72
CA ILE A 60 -2.26 -4.38 -9.59
C ILE A 60 -2.45 -2.94 -10.02
N SER A 61 -3.29 -2.21 -9.29
CA SER A 61 -3.58 -0.80 -9.54
C SER A 61 -3.55 -0.03 -8.24
N VAL A 62 -3.21 1.26 -8.33
CA VAL A 62 -3.38 2.19 -7.23
C VAL A 62 -4.67 2.95 -7.46
N MET A 63 -5.53 2.98 -6.46
CA MET A 63 -6.81 3.67 -6.52
C MET A 63 -6.73 4.98 -5.78
N LYS A 64 -7.36 6.00 -6.34
CA LYS A 64 -7.56 7.28 -5.68
C LYS A 64 -9.05 7.57 -5.66
N GLY A 65 -9.56 7.93 -4.49
CA GLY A 65 -10.95 8.33 -4.35
C GLY A 65 -11.04 9.66 -3.64
N ILE A 66 -12.11 10.41 -3.91
CA ILE A 66 -12.36 11.71 -3.27
C ILE A 66 -13.61 11.58 -2.43
N GLY A 67 -13.49 11.95 -1.16
CA GLY A 67 -14.59 11.91 -0.21
C GLY A 67 -14.75 13.26 0.49
N SER A 68 -15.64 13.30 1.48
CA SER A 68 -15.93 14.53 2.22
C SER A 68 -14.71 15.06 2.99
N LYS A 69 -13.77 14.19 3.33
CA LYS A 69 -12.57 14.56 4.09
C LYS A 69 -11.32 14.67 3.23
N GLY A 70 -11.47 14.65 1.92
CA GLY A 70 -10.35 14.75 0.99
C GLY A 70 -10.14 13.49 0.19
N SER A 71 -8.96 13.35 -0.37
CA SER A 71 -8.62 12.19 -1.17
C SER A 71 -7.96 11.10 -0.33
N HIS A 72 -8.12 9.86 -0.80
CA HIS A 72 -7.50 8.71 -0.18
C HIS A 72 -6.98 7.77 -1.28
N PHE A 73 -5.91 7.05 -0.98
CA PHE A 73 -5.30 6.11 -1.91
C PHE A 73 -5.26 4.73 -1.29
N TRP A 74 -5.47 3.71 -2.12
CA TRP A 74 -5.34 2.31 -1.72
C TRP A 74 -4.96 1.47 -2.93
N VAL A 75 -4.81 0.16 -2.74
CA VAL A 75 -4.35 -0.75 -3.79
C VAL A 75 -5.42 -1.80 -4.07
N GLU A 76 -5.62 -2.11 -5.35
CA GLU A 76 -6.41 -3.26 -5.75
C GLU A 76 -5.53 -4.20 -6.56
N ALA A 77 -5.64 -5.48 -6.28
CA ALA A 77 -4.88 -6.52 -6.94
C ALA A 77 -5.80 -7.70 -7.23
N GLY A 78 -6.15 -7.87 -8.51
CA GLY A 78 -7.16 -8.86 -8.86
C GLY A 78 -8.47 -8.54 -8.16
N GLU A 79 -8.97 -9.49 -7.38
CA GLU A 79 -10.21 -9.32 -6.61
C GLU A 79 -9.98 -8.77 -5.19
N TYR A 80 -8.71 -8.53 -4.82
CA TYR A 80 -8.37 -8.07 -3.48
C TYR A 80 -8.25 -6.56 -3.41
N VAL A 81 -8.55 -6.03 -2.23
CA VAL A 81 -8.30 -4.64 -1.88
C VAL A 81 -7.34 -4.60 -0.69
N MET A 82 -6.36 -3.72 -0.76
CA MET A 82 -5.34 -3.58 0.27
C MET A 82 -5.15 -2.12 0.60
N ASP A 83 -5.11 -1.81 1.90
CA ASP A 83 -4.98 -0.44 2.35
C ASP A 83 -4.13 -0.40 3.62
N LEU A 84 -2.98 0.24 3.54
CA LEU A 84 -2.06 0.37 4.68
C LEU A 84 -2.43 1.53 5.61
N THR A 85 -3.27 2.44 5.15
CA THR A 85 -3.44 3.73 5.83
C THR A 85 -4.91 4.11 5.98
N VAL A 86 -5.72 3.21 6.52
CA VAL A 86 -7.17 3.43 6.67
C VAL A 86 -7.53 4.51 7.67
N ASP A 87 -6.63 4.85 8.58
CA ASP A 87 -6.77 6.03 9.39
C ASP A 87 -6.71 7.25 8.45
N PRO A 88 -7.50 8.30 8.64
CA PRO A 88 -8.15 8.75 9.87
C PRO A 88 -9.62 8.38 10.02
N PHE A 89 -10.08 7.36 9.38
CA PHE A 89 -11.51 7.03 9.39
C PHE A 89 -11.92 6.18 10.58
N ASP A 90 -11.06 6.04 11.56
CA ASP A 90 -11.25 5.50 12.90
C ASP A 90 -11.93 4.13 13.03
N GLU A 91 -12.82 3.78 12.14
CA GLU A 91 -13.51 2.49 12.17
C GLU A 91 -12.59 1.33 11.81
N TYR A 92 -11.54 1.63 11.04
CA TYR A 92 -10.62 0.62 10.52
C TYR A 92 -9.19 1.03 10.87
N ARG A 93 -8.74 0.62 12.05
CA ARG A 93 -7.41 1.01 12.55
C ARG A 93 -6.29 0.12 12.09
N SER A 94 -6.62 -1.06 11.60
CA SER A 94 -5.65 -2.02 11.09
C SER A 94 -5.58 -1.93 9.59
N PRO A 95 -4.44 -2.27 8.99
CA PRO A 95 -4.36 -2.38 7.54
C PRO A 95 -5.42 -3.33 7.02
N ILE A 96 -5.97 -3.00 5.87
CA ILE A 96 -7.01 -3.81 5.24
C ILE A 96 -6.39 -4.73 4.19
N PHE A 97 -6.74 -6.00 4.25
CA PHE A 97 -6.52 -6.97 3.19
C PHE A 97 -7.81 -7.80 3.11
N ASP A 98 -8.58 -7.59 2.06
CA ASP A 98 -9.90 -8.19 1.95
C ASP A 98 -10.28 -8.30 0.48
N PHE A 99 -11.47 -8.83 0.21
CA PHE A 99 -12.02 -8.82 -1.14
C PHE A 99 -12.63 -7.46 -1.44
N ALA A 100 -12.45 -6.98 -2.67
CA ALA A 100 -13.07 -5.74 -3.12
C ALA A 100 -14.54 -5.98 -3.46
N PRO A 101 -15.44 -4.99 -3.26
CA PRO A 101 -15.16 -3.70 -2.63
C PRO A 101 -15.20 -3.80 -1.10
N HIS A 102 -14.45 -2.91 -0.43
CA HIS A 102 -14.45 -2.85 1.02
C HIS A 102 -15.29 -1.65 1.49
N PRO A 103 -16.09 -1.82 2.55
CA PRO A 103 -16.97 -0.73 3.02
C PRO A 103 -16.25 0.59 3.29
N SER A 104 -15.01 0.55 3.77
CA SER A 104 -14.25 1.76 4.05
C SER A 104 -14.03 2.63 2.80
N HIS A 105 -14.02 2.03 1.63
CA HIS A 105 -13.79 2.75 0.37
C HIS A 105 -15.07 3.19 -0.32
N GLU A 106 -16.22 2.73 0.16
CA GLU A 106 -17.51 3.16 -0.40
C GLU A 106 -17.82 4.63 -0.10
N LEU A 107 -17.11 5.22 0.85
CA LEU A 107 -17.25 6.64 1.17
C LEU A 107 -16.65 7.55 0.10
N PHE A 108 -15.90 6.99 -0.83
CA PHE A 108 -15.22 7.76 -1.86
C PHE A 108 -15.97 7.68 -3.18
N VAL A 109 -16.02 8.82 -3.85
CA VAL A 109 -16.58 8.95 -5.20
C VAL A 109 -15.47 9.48 -6.11
N GLU A 110 -15.76 9.68 -7.38
CA GLU A 110 -14.76 10.16 -8.33
C GLU A 110 -13.49 9.31 -8.28
N LEU A 111 -13.68 8.01 -8.47
CA LEU A 111 -12.58 7.06 -8.40
C LEU A 111 -11.67 7.18 -9.62
N GLU A 112 -10.38 7.11 -9.38
CA GLU A 112 -9.37 7.04 -10.42
C GLU A 112 -8.52 5.79 -10.20
N ARG A 113 -8.37 5.01 -11.26
CA ARG A 113 -7.50 3.82 -11.25
C ARG A 113 -6.25 4.15 -12.04
N MET A 114 -5.09 3.94 -11.44
CA MET A 114 -3.83 4.19 -12.12
C MET A 114 -2.90 2.99 -12.04
N SER A 115 -2.02 2.88 -13.03
CA SER A 115 -1.00 1.85 -13.02
C SER A 115 0.00 2.11 -11.89
N VAL A 116 0.72 1.06 -11.50
CA VAL A 116 1.79 1.18 -10.52
C VAL A 116 2.83 2.20 -10.99
N GLU A 117 3.17 2.16 -12.28
CA GLU A 117 4.15 3.07 -12.86
C GLU A 117 3.71 4.53 -12.75
N THR A 118 2.45 4.82 -13.06
CA THR A 118 1.90 6.18 -12.95
C THR A 118 1.91 6.66 -11.50
N ALA A 119 1.45 5.81 -10.59
CA ALA A 119 1.45 6.15 -9.17
C ALA A 119 2.86 6.45 -8.65
N TRP A 120 3.84 5.66 -9.09
CA TRP A 120 5.22 5.85 -8.73
C TRP A 120 5.78 7.15 -9.27
N ALA A 121 5.49 7.44 -10.56
CA ALA A 121 5.97 8.66 -11.21
C ALA A 121 5.41 9.94 -10.56
N ASN A 122 4.26 9.85 -9.91
CA ASN A 122 3.66 10.98 -9.22
C ASN A 122 4.35 11.32 -7.89
N LEU A 123 5.22 10.45 -7.40
CA LEU A 123 5.96 10.70 -6.16
C LEU A 123 7.20 11.57 -6.46
N GLY A 124 7.63 12.33 -5.47
CA GLY A 124 8.88 13.08 -5.59
C GLY A 124 10.10 12.17 -5.51
N THR A 125 11.22 12.64 -6.04
CA THR A 125 12.46 11.86 -6.13
C THR A 125 12.94 11.36 -4.76
N GLY A 126 12.91 12.21 -3.74
CA GLY A 126 13.33 11.81 -2.40
C GLY A 126 12.48 10.67 -1.83
N CYS A 127 11.18 10.73 -2.09
CA CYS A 127 10.26 9.68 -1.68
C CYS A 127 10.56 8.39 -2.44
N GLN A 128 10.74 8.48 -3.75
CA GLN A 128 11.09 7.32 -4.57
C GLN A 128 12.39 6.66 -4.11
N ASP A 129 13.40 7.45 -3.80
CA ASP A 129 14.70 6.94 -3.37
C ASP A 129 14.58 6.17 -2.05
N PHE A 130 13.84 6.72 -1.09
CA PHE A 130 13.60 6.04 0.17
C PHE A 130 12.85 4.72 -0.05
N LEU A 131 11.78 4.76 -0.81
CA LEU A 131 10.96 3.57 -1.05
C LEU A 131 11.69 2.50 -1.85
N ASN A 132 12.54 2.92 -2.81
CA ASN A 132 13.39 1.96 -3.54
C ASN A 132 14.38 1.26 -2.60
N SER A 133 14.97 2.00 -1.67
CA SER A 133 15.85 1.40 -0.66
C SER A 133 15.10 0.41 0.19
N LEU A 134 13.88 0.74 0.57
CA LEU A 134 13.06 -0.12 1.38
C LEU A 134 12.70 -1.41 0.63
N ILE A 135 12.34 -1.29 -0.64
CA ILE A 135 12.02 -2.45 -1.47
C ILE A 135 13.25 -3.35 -1.65
N ARG A 136 14.42 -2.77 -1.87
CA ARG A 136 15.66 -3.56 -1.96
C ARG A 136 15.94 -4.32 -0.68
N SER A 137 15.75 -3.67 0.47
CA SER A 137 15.92 -4.32 1.76
C SER A 137 14.92 -5.46 1.95
N LEU A 138 13.69 -5.24 1.51
CA LEU A 138 12.64 -6.24 1.57
C LEU A 138 13.01 -7.47 0.75
N GLU A 139 13.61 -7.29 -0.41
CA GLU A 139 14.00 -8.38 -1.29
C GLU A 139 15.21 -9.16 -0.79
N THR A 140 16.13 -8.52 -0.06
CA THR A 140 17.41 -9.11 0.31
C THR A 140 17.50 -9.56 1.76
N SER A 141 16.73 -8.98 2.66
CA SER A 141 16.92 -9.17 4.08
C SER A 141 16.24 -10.41 4.65
N ASP A 142 15.45 -11.11 3.87
CA ASP A 142 14.72 -12.27 4.36
C ASP A 142 14.74 -13.42 3.34
N PRO A 143 15.70 -14.35 3.50
CA PRO A 143 15.76 -15.51 2.61
C PRO A 143 14.53 -16.41 2.71
N ILE A 144 13.86 -16.43 3.85
CA ILE A 144 12.64 -17.20 4.00
C ILE A 144 11.55 -16.66 3.09
N PHE A 145 11.54 -15.37 2.94
CA PHE A 145 10.59 -14.67 2.11
C PHE A 145 10.82 -14.87 0.63
N GLY A 146 12.08 -15.04 0.26
CA GLY A 146 12.43 -15.33 -1.11
C GLY A 146 12.12 -16.75 -1.53
N GLN A 147 11.73 -17.56 -0.60
CA GLN A 147 11.44 -18.97 -0.87
C GLN A 147 10.00 -19.17 -1.27
#